data_47e744d457cf79f354d4326a79972315
#
_entry.id   47e744d457cf79f354d4326a79972315
#
_cell.length_a   1.000
_cell.length_b   1.000
_cell.length_c   1.000
_cell.angle_alpha   90.00
_cell.angle_beta   90.00
_cell.angle_gamma   90.00
#
_symmetry.space_group_name_H-M   'P 1'
#
loop_
_entity.id
_entity.type
_entity.pdbx_description
1 polymer ?
#
loop_
_entity_poly.entity_id
_entity_poly.type
_entity_poly.pdbx_seq_one_letter_code
_entity_poly.pdbx_strand_id
1 'polypeptide(L)'
;MPAGFPTRPRIATADDVKLFGGSPSLDFVNTVLWRGTSRAQDVLIDYAALLRWSLRVGLVDPRHAGALERLADASPRSAATAHRRAVAVREGLHRAFRAVIEG
;
A
#
# COMPACT_ATOMS: atom_id res chain seq x y z
N MET A 1 5.13 -3.01 36.38
CA MET A 1 5.72 -2.90 35.08
C MET A 1 4.67 -2.94 34.00
N PRO A 2 4.60 -1.89 33.28
CA PRO A 2 3.66 -1.96 32.18
C PRO A 2 4.10 -3.07 31.24
N ALA A 3 3.28 -4.04 31.13
CA ALA A 3 3.48 -5.09 30.14
C ALA A 3 3.29 -4.55 28.72
N GLY A 4 3.28 -3.24 28.60
CA GLY A 4 2.78 -2.62 27.41
C GLY A 4 3.75 -2.42 26.26
N PHE A 5 5.03 -2.69 26.45
CA PHE A 5 5.97 -2.50 25.36
C PHE A 5 6.22 -3.82 24.67
N PRO A 6 5.69 -4.00 23.44
CA PRO A 6 6.04 -5.18 22.71
C PRO A 6 7.55 -5.20 22.47
N THR A 7 8.16 -6.35 22.71
CA THR A 7 9.58 -6.55 22.45
C THR A 7 9.89 -6.52 20.95
N ARG A 8 8.85 -6.62 20.12
CA ARG A 8 8.97 -6.55 18.67
C ARG A 8 8.01 -5.51 18.12
N PRO A 9 8.44 -4.68 17.17
CA PRO A 9 7.51 -3.78 16.51
C PRO A 9 6.46 -4.60 15.79
N ARG A 10 5.22 -4.15 15.87
CA ARG A 10 4.13 -4.73 15.11
C ARG A 10 4.38 -4.51 13.61
N ILE A 11 4.15 -5.56 12.83
CA ILE A 11 4.20 -5.43 11.37
C ILE A 11 3.00 -4.59 10.92
N ALA A 12 3.28 -3.48 10.27
CA ALA A 12 2.23 -2.60 9.74
C ALA A 12 1.56 -3.24 8.53
N THR A 13 0.26 -2.99 8.40
CA THR A 13 -0.55 -3.46 7.28
C THR A 13 -1.16 -2.28 6.54
N ALA A 14 -1.87 -2.56 5.45
CA ALA A 14 -2.58 -1.53 4.68
C ALA A 14 -3.59 -0.74 5.53
N ASP A 15 -4.12 -1.34 6.61
CA ASP A 15 -5.07 -0.68 7.50
C ASP A 15 -4.38 0.31 8.44
N ASP A 16 -3.08 0.18 8.64
CA ASP A 16 -2.31 1.01 9.57
C ASP A 16 -1.78 2.29 8.93
N VAL A 17 -1.83 2.40 7.62
CA VAL A 17 -1.29 3.56 6.91
C VAL A 17 -2.16 4.78 7.20
N LYS A 18 -1.51 5.86 7.61
CA LYS A 18 -2.20 7.13 7.86
C LYS A 18 -2.61 7.75 6.53
N LEU A 19 -3.89 8.14 6.42
CA LEU A 19 -4.42 8.83 5.25
C LEU A 19 -4.50 10.33 5.53
N PHE A 20 -4.07 11.12 4.57
CA PHE A 20 -4.05 12.58 4.71
C PHE A 20 -5.20 13.26 3.97
N GLY A 21 -6.09 12.48 3.34
CA GLY A 21 -7.39 12.95 2.87
C GLY A 21 -7.42 13.93 1.71
N GLY A 22 -6.31 14.44 1.25
CA GLY A 22 -6.31 15.47 0.21
C GLY A 22 -5.66 15.05 -1.10
N SER A 23 -4.90 13.97 -1.09
CA SER A 23 -4.16 13.53 -2.28
C SER A 23 -4.01 12.02 -2.29
N PRO A 24 -4.84 11.31 -3.09
CA PRO A 24 -4.69 9.86 -3.25
C PRO A 24 -3.29 9.44 -3.72
N SER A 25 -2.64 10.25 -4.55
CA SER A 25 -1.29 9.94 -5.02
C SER A 25 -0.26 9.99 -3.90
N LEU A 26 -0.35 10.97 -3.00
CA LEU A 26 0.53 11.05 -1.83
C LEU A 26 0.23 9.91 -0.85
N ASP A 27 -1.03 9.60 -0.61
CA ASP A 27 -1.40 8.48 0.25
C ASP A 27 -0.86 7.17 -0.32
N PHE A 28 -0.88 7.00 -1.64
CA PHE A 28 -0.34 5.83 -2.30
C PHE A 28 1.18 5.73 -2.11
N VAL A 29 1.91 6.81 -2.33
CA VAL A 29 3.36 6.85 -2.11
C VAL A 29 3.70 6.54 -0.66
N ASN A 30 2.89 7.00 0.28
CA ASN A 30 3.11 6.80 1.71
C ASN A 30 2.79 5.38 2.19
N THR A 31 2.41 4.47 1.31
CA THR A 31 2.26 3.05 1.66
C THR A 31 3.60 2.33 1.87
N VAL A 32 4.72 2.98 1.59
CA VAL A 32 6.03 2.54 2.09
C VAL A 32 6.37 3.39 3.32
N LEU A 33 6.35 2.76 4.50
CA LEU A 33 6.64 3.44 5.75
C LEU A 33 8.15 3.55 5.96
N TRP A 34 8.58 4.63 6.58
CA TRP A 34 9.99 4.88 6.91
C TRP A 34 10.92 4.69 5.70
N ARG A 35 10.47 5.16 4.57
CA ARG A 35 11.19 5.07 3.31
C ARG A 35 12.59 5.69 3.45
N GLY A 36 13.58 5.01 2.87
CA GLY A 36 14.97 5.47 2.92
C GLY A 36 15.70 5.14 4.22
N THR A 37 15.09 4.39 5.12
CA THR A 37 15.71 3.97 6.38
C THR A 37 15.81 2.45 6.46
N SER A 38 16.58 1.95 7.43
CA SER A 38 16.67 0.52 7.67
C SER A 38 15.36 -0.09 8.19
N ARG A 39 14.39 0.76 8.56
CA ARG A 39 13.07 0.35 9.02
C ARG A 39 12.03 0.35 7.92
N ALA A 40 12.40 0.69 6.71
CA ALA A 40 11.46 0.81 5.61
C ALA A 40 10.58 -0.45 5.50
N GLN A 41 9.28 -0.23 5.40
CA GLN A 41 8.29 -1.30 5.32
C GLN A 41 7.26 -0.97 4.26
N ASP A 42 7.13 -1.84 3.28
CA ASP A 42 6.10 -1.74 2.26
C ASP A 42 4.85 -2.47 2.76
N VAL A 43 3.73 -1.76 2.92
CA VAL A 43 2.49 -2.38 3.37
C VAL A 43 1.70 -3.01 2.22
N LEU A 44 2.03 -2.68 0.96
CA LEU A 44 1.38 -3.26 -0.22
C LEU A 44 2.20 -4.48 -0.69
N ILE A 45 2.28 -5.49 0.16
CA ILE A 45 3.15 -6.65 -0.04
C ILE A 45 2.69 -7.60 -1.14
N ASP A 46 1.40 -7.57 -1.47
CA ASP A 46 0.80 -8.45 -2.48
C ASP A 46 -0.50 -7.83 -3.02
N TYR A 47 -1.16 -8.54 -3.94
CA TYR A 47 -2.43 -8.08 -4.52
C TYR A 47 -3.52 -7.92 -3.45
N ALA A 48 -3.59 -8.84 -2.49
CA ALA A 48 -4.61 -8.75 -1.43
C ALA A 48 -4.44 -7.47 -0.60
N ALA A 49 -3.22 -7.11 -0.25
CA ALA A 49 -2.94 -5.87 0.46
C ALA A 49 -3.28 -4.64 -0.40
N LEU A 50 -2.96 -4.68 -1.69
CA LEU A 50 -3.30 -3.62 -2.64
C LEU A 50 -4.81 -3.43 -2.72
N LEU A 51 -5.57 -4.52 -2.83
CA LEU A 51 -7.03 -4.47 -2.89
C LEU A 51 -7.62 -3.89 -1.60
N ARG A 52 -7.12 -4.33 -0.45
CA ARG A 52 -7.56 -3.83 0.85
C ARG A 52 -7.31 -2.33 0.98
N TRP A 53 -6.13 -1.86 0.61
CA TRP A 53 -5.82 -0.43 0.61
C TRP A 53 -6.73 0.34 -0.35
N SER A 54 -6.94 -0.19 -1.56
CA SER A 54 -7.80 0.43 -2.58
C SER A 54 -9.25 0.57 -2.11
N LEU A 55 -9.75 -0.42 -1.37
CA LEU A 55 -11.06 -0.35 -0.72
C LEU A 55 -11.11 0.74 0.35
N ARG A 56 -10.08 0.81 1.17
CA ARG A 56 -10.00 1.79 2.26
C ARG A 56 -10.04 3.23 1.77
N VAL A 57 -9.36 3.51 0.66
CA VAL A 57 -9.29 4.88 0.11
C VAL A 57 -10.38 5.16 -0.92
N GLY A 58 -11.27 4.21 -1.17
CA GLY A 58 -12.41 4.42 -2.06
C GLY A 58 -12.09 4.30 -3.55
N LEU A 59 -10.94 3.77 -3.93
CA LEU A 59 -10.61 3.52 -5.33
C LEU A 59 -11.38 2.33 -5.90
N VAL A 60 -11.75 1.40 -5.05
CA VAL A 60 -12.53 0.22 -5.41
C VAL A 60 -13.82 0.25 -4.61
N ASP A 61 -14.95 0.06 -5.29
CA ASP A 61 -16.26 -0.05 -4.65
C ASP A 61 -16.34 -1.39 -3.92
N PRO A 62 -16.78 -1.42 -2.64
CA PRO A 62 -16.94 -2.68 -1.90
C PRO A 62 -17.79 -3.72 -2.62
N ARG A 63 -18.73 -3.29 -3.47
CA ARG A 63 -19.56 -4.22 -4.27
C ARG A 63 -18.75 -5.06 -5.25
N HIS A 64 -17.58 -4.58 -5.65
CA HIS A 64 -16.72 -5.27 -6.62
C HIS A 64 -15.60 -6.08 -5.96
N ALA A 65 -15.39 -5.91 -4.65
CA ALA A 65 -14.28 -6.54 -3.94
C ALA A 65 -14.30 -8.07 -4.06
N GLY A 66 -15.47 -8.68 -3.86
CA GLY A 66 -15.60 -10.13 -3.95
C GLY A 66 -15.29 -10.67 -5.34
N ALA A 67 -15.71 -9.95 -6.38
CA ALA A 67 -15.41 -10.34 -7.76
C ALA A 67 -13.91 -10.25 -8.04
N LEU A 68 -13.25 -9.19 -7.55
CA LEU A 68 -11.80 -9.01 -7.73
C LEU A 68 -11.02 -10.09 -6.98
N GLU A 69 -11.44 -10.47 -5.79
CA GLU A 69 -10.83 -11.57 -5.04
C GLU A 69 -10.95 -12.89 -5.80
N ARG A 70 -12.13 -13.18 -6.34
CA ARG A 70 -12.34 -14.40 -7.13
C ARG A 70 -11.49 -14.43 -8.40
N LEU A 71 -11.36 -13.30 -9.08
CA LEU A 71 -10.50 -13.20 -10.26
C LEU A 71 -9.03 -13.43 -9.90
N ALA A 72 -8.58 -12.88 -8.77
CA ALA A 72 -7.22 -13.08 -8.29
C ALA A 72 -6.95 -14.55 -7.94
N ASP A 73 -7.91 -15.21 -7.29
CA ASP A 73 -7.81 -16.63 -6.94
C ASP A 73 -7.80 -17.50 -8.19
N ALA A 74 -8.56 -17.12 -9.21
CA ALA A 74 -8.61 -17.86 -10.49
C ALA A 74 -7.35 -17.67 -11.31
N SER A 75 -6.67 -16.53 -11.17
CA SER A 75 -5.44 -16.24 -11.90
C SER A 75 -4.41 -15.53 -11.02
N PRO A 76 -3.70 -16.27 -10.17
CA PRO A 76 -2.66 -15.68 -9.31
C PRO A 76 -1.58 -14.92 -10.08
N ARG A 77 -1.26 -15.39 -11.28
CA ARG A 77 -0.29 -14.73 -12.15
C ARG A 77 -0.75 -13.34 -12.56
N SER A 78 -2.01 -13.18 -12.94
CA SER A 78 -2.58 -11.89 -13.32
C SER A 78 -2.62 -10.95 -12.12
N ALA A 79 -2.97 -11.46 -10.95
CA ALA A 79 -2.98 -10.69 -9.71
C ALA A 79 -1.57 -10.19 -9.37
N ALA A 80 -0.57 -11.06 -9.48
CA ALA A 80 0.83 -10.67 -9.23
C ALA A 80 1.31 -9.62 -10.23
N THR A 81 0.91 -9.73 -11.49
CA THR A 81 1.24 -8.73 -12.51
C THR A 81 0.61 -7.39 -12.20
N ALA A 82 -0.65 -7.37 -11.80
CA ALA A 82 -1.35 -6.14 -11.41
C ALA A 82 -0.67 -5.49 -10.21
N HIS A 83 -0.29 -6.27 -9.23
CA HIS A 83 0.42 -5.78 -8.06
C HIS A 83 1.76 -5.14 -8.45
N ARG A 84 2.56 -5.82 -9.27
CA ARG A 84 3.85 -5.28 -9.73
C ARG A 84 3.70 -3.97 -10.48
N ARG A 85 2.67 -3.87 -11.32
CA ARG A 85 2.40 -2.64 -12.08
C ARG A 85 2.01 -1.49 -11.16
N ALA A 86 1.18 -1.77 -10.16
CA ALA A 86 0.80 -0.76 -9.17
C ALA A 86 2.01 -0.27 -8.38
N VAL A 87 2.88 -1.18 -7.94
CA VAL A 87 4.11 -0.81 -7.25
C VAL A 87 5.02 0.03 -8.14
N ALA A 88 5.15 -0.32 -9.42
CA ALA A 88 5.95 0.46 -10.36
C ALA A 88 5.42 1.89 -10.51
N VAL A 89 4.11 2.05 -10.60
CA VAL A 89 3.47 3.38 -10.65
C VAL A 89 3.74 4.16 -9.37
N ARG A 90 3.58 3.52 -8.21
CA ARG A 90 3.87 4.16 -6.92
C ARG A 90 5.30 4.67 -6.85
N GLU A 91 6.27 3.86 -7.23
CA GLU A 91 7.67 4.26 -7.20
C GLU A 91 7.98 5.36 -8.21
N GLY A 92 7.31 5.35 -9.37
CA GLY A 92 7.39 6.44 -10.33
C GLY A 92 6.86 7.76 -9.78
N LEU A 93 5.72 7.72 -9.08
CA LEU A 93 5.17 8.89 -8.39
C LEU A 93 6.11 9.41 -7.30
N HIS A 94 6.71 8.51 -6.55
CA HIS A 94 7.67 8.90 -5.52
C HIS A 94 8.85 9.66 -6.13
N ARG A 95 9.41 9.15 -7.21
CA ARG A 95 10.52 9.83 -7.91
C ARG A 95 10.10 11.20 -8.44
N ALA A 96 8.90 11.30 -8.99
CA ALA A 96 8.38 12.55 -9.52
C ALA A 96 8.19 13.59 -8.41
N PHE A 97 7.62 13.19 -7.28
CA PHE A 97 7.45 14.09 -6.14
C PHE A 97 8.79 14.55 -5.58
N ARG A 98 9.77 13.67 -5.48
CA ARG A 98 11.11 14.04 -5.04
C ARG A 98 11.75 15.04 -5.99
N ALA A 99 11.64 14.83 -7.27
CA ALA A 99 12.19 15.74 -8.26
C ALA A 99 11.58 17.15 -8.13
N VAL A 100 10.28 17.25 -7.88
CA VAL A 100 9.62 18.55 -7.69
C VAL A 100 10.09 19.22 -6.40
N ILE A 101 10.21 18.47 -5.32
CA ILE A 101 10.61 19.00 -4.01
C ILE A 101 12.09 19.45 -4.01
N GLU A 102 12.95 18.65 -4.62
CA GLU A 102 14.39 18.91 -4.64
C GLU A 102 14.77 19.95 -5.69
N GLY A 103 13.86 20.26 -6.57
CA GLY A 103 14.01 21.32 -7.56
C GLY A 103 15.00 21.06 -8.63
#